data_f7e087aa93037e863a9da250539a6b5f
#
_entry.id   f7e087aa93037e863a9da250539a6b5f
#
_cell.length_a   1.000
_cell.length_b   1.000
_cell.length_c   1.000
_cell.angle_alpha   90.00
_cell.angle_beta   90.00
_cell.angle_gamma   90.00
#
_symmetry.space_group_name_H-M   'P 1'
#
loop_
_entity.id
_entity.type
_entity.pdbx_description
1 polymer ?
#
loop_
_entity_poly.entity_id
_entity_poly.type
_entity_poly.pdbx_seq_one_letter_code
_entity_poly.pdbx_strand_id
1 'polypeptide(L)'
;QIRLPIVVIGGGLTAIDTATESLAYYAIQVEKFLARYEALDERPFWNAEEQAIAQEFIAHARALRSASPSERLSLLKSWGGSTIAYRRRMIDSPSYTLNHEEVEKALEEGITFAEGLSPTRIEVDEFGHARAVQFINSEKQPIVLPARSVLIAAGTQPNTVLAREEGVSLALDGKYFQACDENGVPVKPERHSAKPKDVQVLLHRRPDGRFMSFFGDLHPSYFGNVVKAMGSAK
;
A
#
# COMPACT_ATOMS: atom_id res chain seq x y z
N GLN A 1 10.78 -0.54 10.75
CA GLN A 1 9.97 -0.48 11.98
C GLN A 1 8.70 0.31 11.74
N ILE A 2 7.57 -0.18 12.28
CA ILE A 2 6.32 0.56 12.31
C ILE A 2 6.21 1.29 13.64
N ARG A 3 5.77 2.56 13.62
CA ARG A 3 5.46 3.35 14.81
C ARG A 3 4.07 3.96 14.69
N LEU A 4 3.35 4.05 15.79
CA LEU A 4 2.03 4.69 15.84
C LEU A 4 2.15 6.20 16.12
N PRO A 5 1.26 7.02 15.55
CA PRO A 5 0.18 6.72 14.60
C PRO A 5 0.67 6.33 13.20
N ILE A 6 -0.12 5.51 12.50
CA ILE A 6 0.09 5.16 11.10
C ILE A 6 -0.87 5.97 10.23
N VAL A 7 -0.36 6.54 9.13
CA VAL A 7 -1.20 7.12 8.07
C VAL A 7 -0.93 6.39 6.77
N VAL A 8 -1.98 5.80 6.19
CA VAL A 8 -1.94 5.14 4.88
C VAL A 8 -2.59 6.06 3.86
N ILE A 9 -1.86 6.41 2.81
CA ILE A 9 -2.36 7.27 1.73
C ILE A 9 -2.85 6.40 0.58
N GLY A 10 -4.16 6.33 0.38
CA GLY A 10 -4.76 5.53 -0.68
C GLY A 10 -6.24 5.26 -0.45
N GLY A 11 -6.90 4.61 -1.41
CA GLY A 11 -8.33 4.26 -1.32
C GLY A 11 -8.68 2.95 -2.01
N GLY A 12 -7.67 2.16 -2.41
CA GLY A 12 -7.86 0.81 -2.98
C GLY A 12 -7.77 -0.28 -1.92
N LEU A 13 -8.01 -1.53 -2.30
CA LEU A 13 -7.86 -2.70 -1.41
C LEU A 13 -6.45 -2.79 -0.82
N THR A 14 -5.42 -2.44 -1.58
CA THR A 14 -4.04 -2.35 -1.06
C THR A 14 -3.92 -1.38 0.13
N ALA A 15 -4.71 -0.29 0.16
CA ALA A 15 -4.69 0.61 1.31
C ALA A 15 -5.37 -0.01 2.52
N ILE A 16 -6.43 -0.79 2.33
CA ILE A 16 -7.09 -1.58 3.37
C ILE A 16 -6.09 -2.57 3.98
N ASP A 17 -5.50 -3.44 3.14
CA ASP A 17 -4.51 -4.44 3.56
C ASP A 17 -3.34 -3.79 4.27
N THR A 18 -2.79 -2.70 3.70
CA THR A 18 -1.66 -1.98 4.30
C THR A 18 -2.00 -1.44 5.70
N ALA A 19 -3.22 -0.93 5.91
CA ALA A 19 -3.64 -0.37 7.18
C ALA A 19 -3.86 -1.46 8.25
N THR A 20 -4.59 -2.52 7.91
CA THR A 20 -4.88 -3.64 8.81
C THR A 20 -3.62 -4.41 9.17
N GLU A 21 -2.83 -4.81 8.17
CA GLU A 21 -1.58 -5.55 8.35
C GLU A 21 -0.54 -4.77 9.17
N SER A 22 -0.38 -3.47 8.90
CA SER A 22 0.59 -2.66 9.63
C SER A 22 0.19 -2.47 11.10
N LEU A 23 -1.10 -2.32 11.41
CA LEU A 23 -1.59 -2.22 12.77
C LEU A 23 -1.44 -3.55 13.52
N ALA A 24 -1.81 -4.66 12.90
CA ALA A 24 -1.62 -6.01 13.45
C ALA A 24 -0.13 -6.32 13.68
N TYR A 25 0.71 -5.98 12.70
CA TYR A 25 2.16 -6.18 12.79
C TYR A 25 2.80 -5.35 13.91
N TYR A 26 2.28 -4.14 14.19
CA TYR A 26 2.80 -3.32 15.29
C TYR A 26 2.77 -4.07 16.63
N ALA A 27 1.63 -4.68 16.96
CA ALA A 27 1.50 -5.45 18.20
C ALA A 27 2.50 -6.61 18.27
N ILE A 28 2.70 -7.33 17.15
CA ILE A 28 3.69 -8.41 17.05
C ILE A 28 5.13 -7.88 17.17
N GLN A 29 5.40 -6.73 16.55
CA GLN A 29 6.73 -6.10 16.55
C GLN A 29 7.18 -5.71 17.97
N VAL A 30 6.31 -5.03 18.73
CA VAL A 30 6.66 -4.59 20.08
C VAL A 30 6.81 -5.78 21.03
N GLU A 31 5.99 -6.82 20.87
CA GLU A 31 6.09 -8.06 21.63
C GLU A 31 7.40 -8.79 21.36
N LYS A 32 7.78 -8.95 20.08
CA LYS A 32 9.07 -9.53 19.71
C LYS A 32 10.25 -8.71 20.22
N PHE A 33 10.11 -7.39 20.21
CA PHE A 33 11.14 -6.50 20.73
C PHE A 33 11.33 -6.72 22.23
N LEU A 34 10.24 -6.73 23.01
CA LEU A 34 10.29 -6.94 24.45
C LEU A 34 10.89 -8.32 24.79
N ALA A 35 10.44 -9.38 24.12
CA ALA A 35 10.97 -10.74 24.35
C ALA A 35 12.48 -10.83 24.11
N ARG A 36 12.98 -10.20 23.02
CA ARG A 36 14.42 -10.13 22.75
C ARG A 36 15.17 -9.28 23.77
N TYR A 37 14.60 -8.15 24.16
CA TYR A 37 15.18 -7.27 25.17
C TYR A 37 15.30 -7.95 26.53
N GLU A 38 14.27 -8.70 26.94
CA GLU A 38 14.28 -9.46 28.20
C GLU A 38 15.30 -10.63 28.20
N ALA A 39 15.61 -11.17 27.02
CA ALA A 39 16.58 -12.27 26.86
C ALA A 39 18.04 -11.82 26.77
N LEU A 40 18.33 -10.50 26.80
CA LEU A 40 19.71 -10.00 26.77
C LEU A 40 20.35 -10.11 28.15
N ASP A 41 21.55 -10.67 28.23
CA ASP A 41 22.39 -10.70 29.43
C ASP A 41 22.87 -9.30 29.83
N GLU A 42 23.29 -8.51 28.82
CA GLU A 42 23.72 -7.12 28.98
C GLU A 42 22.79 -6.15 28.25
N ARG A 43 22.54 -4.99 28.85
CA ARG A 43 21.71 -3.97 28.20
C ARG A 43 22.49 -3.28 27.10
N PRO A 44 21.90 -3.12 25.90
CA PRO A 44 22.54 -2.42 24.80
C PRO A 44 22.75 -0.94 25.14
N PHE A 45 23.84 -0.39 24.64
CA PHE A 45 24.02 1.06 24.64
C PHE A 45 23.15 1.67 23.53
N TRP A 46 22.25 2.54 23.90
CA TRP A 46 21.38 3.28 22.99
C TRP A 46 21.67 4.78 23.07
N ASN A 47 21.63 5.45 21.94
CA ASN A 47 21.55 6.90 21.92
C ASN A 47 20.17 7.37 22.44
N ALA A 48 19.97 8.69 22.58
CA ALA A 48 18.73 9.23 23.15
C ALA A 48 17.47 8.86 22.36
N GLU A 49 17.56 8.85 21.03
CA GLU A 49 16.46 8.47 20.15
C GLU A 49 16.11 6.98 20.27
N GLU A 50 17.12 6.12 20.16
CA GLU A 50 16.96 4.67 20.30
C GLU A 50 16.38 4.30 21.66
N GLN A 51 16.83 4.98 22.71
CA GLN A 51 16.31 4.78 24.05
C GLN A 51 14.82 5.16 24.15
N ALA A 52 14.43 6.28 23.58
CA ALA A 52 13.03 6.72 23.58
C ALA A 52 12.13 5.72 22.82
N ILE A 53 12.57 5.23 21.67
CA ILE A 53 11.85 4.23 20.89
C ILE A 53 11.76 2.89 21.64
N ALA A 54 12.87 2.44 22.24
CA ALA A 54 12.90 1.22 23.00
C ALA A 54 11.96 1.27 24.22
N GLN A 55 11.94 2.36 24.94
CA GLN A 55 11.03 2.57 26.07
C GLN A 55 9.56 2.56 25.63
N GLU A 56 9.23 3.22 24.53
CA GLU A 56 7.88 3.19 23.92
C GLU A 56 7.47 1.75 23.60
N PHE A 57 8.31 0.99 22.92
CA PHE A 57 8.01 -0.39 22.53
C PHE A 57 7.85 -1.33 23.73
N ILE A 58 8.72 -1.18 24.74
CA ILE A 58 8.63 -1.94 26.00
C ILE A 58 7.33 -1.63 26.73
N ALA A 59 6.97 -0.34 26.86
CA ALA A 59 5.73 0.07 27.53
C ALA A 59 4.50 -0.46 26.81
N HIS A 60 4.44 -0.33 25.49
CA HIS A 60 3.33 -0.82 24.66
C HIS A 60 3.21 -2.35 24.71
N ALA A 61 4.32 -3.08 24.62
CA ALA A 61 4.31 -4.54 24.71
C ALA A 61 3.79 -5.02 26.07
N ARG A 62 4.23 -4.42 27.18
CA ARG A 62 3.75 -4.75 28.54
C ARG A 62 2.27 -4.47 28.69
N ALA A 63 1.79 -3.34 28.17
CA ALA A 63 0.37 -3.01 28.20
C ALA A 63 -0.46 -4.04 27.40
N LEU A 64 -0.01 -4.42 26.20
CA LEU A 64 -0.69 -5.41 25.36
C LEU A 64 -0.68 -6.82 25.98
N ARG A 65 0.38 -7.21 26.70
CA ARG A 65 0.43 -8.51 27.42
C ARG A 65 -0.61 -8.60 28.54
N SER A 66 -0.87 -7.47 29.21
CA SER A 66 -1.80 -7.43 30.34
C SER A 66 -3.26 -7.21 29.93
N ALA A 67 -3.51 -6.85 28.67
CA ALA A 67 -4.82 -6.49 28.17
C ALA A 67 -5.59 -7.69 27.59
N SER A 68 -6.90 -7.71 27.80
CA SER A 68 -7.82 -8.60 27.10
C SER A 68 -7.88 -8.27 25.59
N PRO A 69 -8.38 -9.17 24.72
CA PRO A 69 -8.47 -8.90 23.28
C PRO A 69 -9.21 -7.60 22.93
N SER A 70 -10.29 -7.28 23.63
CA SER A 70 -11.06 -6.03 23.40
C SER A 70 -10.31 -4.78 23.86
N GLU A 71 -9.56 -4.87 24.96
CA GLU A 71 -8.74 -3.77 25.48
C GLU A 71 -7.54 -3.48 24.59
N ARG A 72 -6.96 -4.52 23.92
CA ARG A 72 -5.83 -4.33 22.99
C ARG A 72 -6.16 -3.37 21.85
N LEU A 73 -7.35 -3.49 21.26
CA LEU A 73 -7.78 -2.56 20.21
C LEU A 73 -7.90 -1.13 20.74
N SER A 74 -8.45 -0.95 21.94
CA SER A 74 -8.57 0.36 22.59
C SER A 74 -7.18 0.97 22.87
N LEU A 75 -6.22 0.18 23.30
CA LEU A 75 -4.83 0.61 23.49
C LEU A 75 -4.20 1.07 22.17
N LEU A 76 -4.30 0.26 21.12
CA LEU A 76 -3.76 0.61 19.80
C LEU A 76 -4.36 1.93 19.29
N LYS A 77 -5.68 2.11 19.42
CA LYS A 77 -6.36 3.38 19.09
C LYS A 77 -5.87 4.54 19.93
N SER A 78 -5.66 4.34 21.24
CA SER A 78 -5.18 5.40 22.14
C SER A 78 -3.77 5.88 21.81
N TRP A 79 -2.95 5.03 21.19
CA TRP A 79 -1.62 5.37 20.67
C TRP A 79 -1.65 5.96 19.25
N GLY A 80 -2.85 6.20 18.71
CA GLY A 80 -3.11 6.83 17.43
C GLY A 80 -3.51 5.88 16.29
N GLY A 81 -3.40 4.56 16.48
CA GLY A 81 -3.91 3.56 15.54
C GLY A 81 -3.39 3.67 14.11
N SER A 82 -4.23 3.25 13.16
CA SER A 82 -3.97 3.37 11.73
C SER A 82 -5.14 4.10 11.04
N THR A 83 -4.81 5.09 10.21
CA THR A 83 -5.78 5.93 9.49
C THR A 83 -5.51 5.87 7.99
N ILE A 84 -6.53 5.49 7.22
CA ILE A 84 -6.50 5.59 5.76
C ILE A 84 -6.96 7.01 5.37
N ALA A 85 -6.07 7.78 4.76
CA ALA A 85 -6.37 9.10 4.22
C ALA A 85 -6.64 9.01 2.71
N TYR A 86 -7.85 9.40 2.30
CA TYR A 86 -8.27 9.32 0.92
C TYR A 86 -8.85 10.64 0.41
N ARG A 87 -8.54 10.98 -0.85
CA ARG A 87 -8.93 12.27 -1.46
C ARG A 87 -10.42 12.42 -1.80
N ARG A 88 -11.19 11.33 -1.74
CA ARG A 88 -12.64 11.31 -1.98
C ARG A 88 -13.34 10.72 -0.77
N ARG A 89 -14.66 10.52 -0.86
CA ARG A 89 -15.42 9.80 0.16
C ARG A 89 -15.07 8.31 0.14
N MET A 90 -15.22 7.65 1.26
CA MET A 90 -15.00 6.21 1.39
C MET A 90 -15.88 5.40 0.41
N ILE A 91 -17.14 5.77 0.29
CA ILE A 91 -18.09 5.10 -0.63
C ILE A 91 -17.72 5.24 -2.11
N ASP A 92 -16.91 6.25 -2.47
CA ASP A 92 -16.41 6.46 -3.82
C ASP A 92 -15.01 5.84 -4.00
N SER A 93 -14.51 5.14 -3.00
CA SER A 93 -13.19 4.51 -3.05
C SER A 93 -13.21 3.22 -3.87
N PRO A 94 -12.10 2.88 -4.55
CA PRO A 94 -12.01 1.60 -5.24
C PRO A 94 -12.17 0.39 -4.32
N SER A 95 -11.76 0.48 -3.05
CA SER A 95 -11.95 -0.61 -2.09
C SER A 95 -13.42 -0.85 -1.81
N TYR A 96 -14.18 0.20 -1.51
CA TYR A 96 -15.60 0.08 -1.23
C TYR A 96 -16.41 -0.44 -2.43
N THR A 97 -16.13 0.08 -3.63
CA THR A 97 -16.83 -0.33 -4.85
C THR A 97 -16.47 -1.75 -5.32
N LEU A 98 -15.29 -2.25 -4.98
CA LEU A 98 -14.83 -3.59 -5.34
C LEU A 98 -15.19 -4.64 -4.30
N ASN A 99 -15.05 -4.31 -3.02
CA ASN A 99 -15.28 -5.23 -1.90
C ASN A 99 -15.55 -4.46 -0.60
N HIS A 100 -16.79 -4.02 -0.42
CA HIS A 100 -17.19 -3.25 0.77
C HIS A 100 -17.08 -4.05 2.08
N GLU A 101 -17.19 -5.39 2.02
CA GLU A 101 -17.06 -6.25 3.19
C GLU A 101 -15.64 -6.15 3.83
N GLU A 102 -14.60 -5.98 3.01
CA GLU A 102 -13.24 -5.76 3.53
C GLU A 102 -13.12 -4.40 4.21
N VAL A 103 -13.81 -3.38 3.70
CA VAL A 103 -13.83 -2.05 4.34
C VAL A 103 -14.53 -2.12 5.70
N GLU A 104 -15.68 -2.82 5.79
CA GLU A 104 -16.41 -3.02 7.04
C GLU A 104 -15.52 -3.74 8.08
N LYS A 105 -14.87 -4.82 7.70
CA LYS A 105 -13.91 -5.54 8.57
C LYS A 105 -12.76 -4.65 9.05
N ALA A 106 -12.19 -3.84 8.16
CA ALA A 106 -11.14 -2.91 8.56
C ALA A 106 -11.61 -1.90 9.61
N LEU A 107 -12.84 -1.40 9.50
CA LEU A 107 -13.45 -0.52 10.51
C LEU A 107 -13.65 -1.25 11.84
N GLU A 108 -14.10 -2.52 11.81
CA GLU A 108 -14.23 -3.38 13.00
C GLU A 108 -12.86 -3.63 13.66
N GLU A 109 -11.82 -3.83 12.86
CA GLU A 109 -10.42 -3.97 13.32
C GLU A 109 -9.81 -2.65 13.81
N GLY A 110 -10.58 -1.56 13.77
CA GLY A 110 -10.20 -0.28 14.36
C GLY A 110 -9.46 0.67 13.44
N ILE A 111 -9.46 0.40 12.14
CA ILE A 111 -8.94 1.34 11.15
C ILE A 111 -9.85 2.56 11.05
N THR A 112 -9.26 3.73 11.00
CA THR A 112 -9.99 5.00 10.80
C THR A 112 -9.92 5.41 9.34
N PHE A 113 -11.01 5.96 8.80
CA PHE A 113 -11.04 6.51 7.45
C PHE A 113 -11.14 8.04 7.52
N ALA A 114 -10.19 8.75 6.92
CA ALA A 114 -10.17 10.21 6.80
C ALA A 114 -10.42 10.60 5.34
N GLU A 115 -11.61 11.12 5.09
CA GLU A 115 -12.14 11.39 3.75
C GLU A 115 -11.79 12.81 3.26
N GLY A 116 -11.77 12.98 1.93
CA GLY A 116 -11.60 14.30 1.30
C GLY A 116 -10.22 14.92 1.50
N LEU A 117 -9.19 14.12 1.83
CA LEU A 117 -7.87 14.59 2.18
C LEU A 117 -6.86 14.32 1.06
N SER A 118 -6.30 15.39 0.49
CA SER A 118 -5.21 15.32 -0.50
C SER A 118 -3.87 15.64 0.20
N PRO A 119 -2.89 14.72 0.19
CA PRO A 119 -1.62 14.93 0.86
C PRO A 119 -0.80 16.00 0.16
N THR A 120 -0.12 16.85 0.93
CA THR A 120 0.72 17.93 0.40
C THR A 120 2.16 17.84 0.86
N ARG A 121 2.39 17.42 2.11
CA ARG A 121 3.73 17.36 2.70
C ARG A 121 3.77 16.35 3.86
N ILE A 122 4.92 15.72 4.02
CA ILE A 122 5.27 14.99 5.24
C ILE A 122 6.15 15.90 6.09
N GLU A 123 5.74 16.15 7.33
CA GLU A 123 6.58 16.80 8.32
C GLU A 123 7.50 15.78 8.95
N VAL A 124 8.73 16.19 9.21
CA VAL A 124 9.73 15.36 9.90
C VAL A 124 10.09 15.95 11.26
N ASP A 125 10.55 15.09 12.14
CA ASP A 125 11.13 15.47 13.42
C ASP A 125 12.61 15.87 13.29
N GLU A 126 13.27 16.14 14.40
CA GLU A 126 14.69 16.51 14.47
C GLU A 126 15.64 15.42 13.99
N PHE A 127 15.18 14.16 13.95
CA PHE A 127 15.95 13.01 13.45
C PHE A 127 15.67 12.68 11.98
N GLY A 128 14.75 13.43 11.33
CA GLY A 128 14.34 13.19 9.95
C GLY A 128 13.26 12.13 9.78
N HIS A 129 12.64 11.63 10.86
CA HIS A 129 11.53 10.69 10.80
C HIS A 129 10.18 11.40 10.68
N ALA A 130 9.21 10.72 10.10
CA ALA A 130 7.86 11.27 9.97
C ALA A 130 7.26 11.63 11.34
N ARG A 131 6.68 12.83 11.44
CA ARG A 131 5.96 13.35 12.59
C ARG A 131 4.50 13.59 12.30
N ALA A 132 4.18 14.06 11.11
CA ALA A 132 2.82 14.33 10.68
C ALA A 132 2.73 14.35 9.15
N VAL A 133 1.52 14.23 8.63
CA VAL A 133 1.21 14.50 7.22
C VAL A 133 0.27 15.68 7.13
N GLN A 134 0.63 16.65 6.29
CA GLN A 134 -0.22 17.78 5.93
C GLN A 134 -1.09 17.38 4.73
N PHE A 135 -2.36 17.74 4.82
CA PHE A 135 -3.36 17.54 3.78
C PHE A 135 -4.07 18.85 3.47
N ILE A 136 -4.72 18.89 2.34
CA ILE A 136 -5.73 19.88 1.99
C ILE A 136 -7.05 19.16 1.82
N ASN A 137 -8.11 19.65 2.50
CA ASN A 137 -9.46 19.12 2.35
C ASN A 137 -10.15 19.68 1.08
N SER A 138 -11.41 19.28 0.84
CA SER A 138 -12.22 19.73 -0.31
C SER A 138 -12.46 21.25 -0.33
N GLU A 139 -12.41 21.90 0.83
CA GLU A 139 -12.56 23.36 0.99
C GLU A 139 -11.21 24.11 0.91
N LYS A 140 -10.14 23.39 0.54
CA LYS A 140 -8.76 23.91 0.49
C LYS A 140 -8.21 24.35 1.85
N GLN A 141 -8.77 23.87 2.94
CA GLN A 141 -8.26 24.12 4.28
C GLN A 141 -7.16 23.12 4.62
N PRO A 142 -6.09 23.54 5.30
CA PRO A 142 -5.03 22.64 5.75
C PRO A 142 -5.52 21.78 6.91
N ILE A 143 -5.25 20.49 6.82
CA ILE A 143 -5.49 19.50 7.86
C ILE A 143 -4.17 18.78 8.15
N VAL A 144 -3.85 18.58 9.41
CA VAL A 144 -2.64 17.87 9.81
C VAL A 144 -3.03 16.63 10.59
N LEU A 145 -2.56 15.47 10.15
CA LEU A 145 -2.70 14.22 10.88
C LEU A 145 -1.34 13.81 11.46
N PRO A 146 -1.26 13.55 12.77
CA PRO A 146 -0.05 12.97 13.36
C PRO A 146 0.28 11.64 12.68
N ALA A 147 1.54 11.41 12.35
CA ALA A 147 1.97 10.19 11.69
C ALA A 147 3.44 9.91 11.99
N ARG A 148 3.71 8.74 12.57
CA ARG A 148 5.08 8.25 12.80
C ARG A 148 5.46 7.15 11.82
N SER A 149 4.47 6.66 11.08
CA SER A 149 4.65 5.82 9.90
C SER A 149 3.71 6.30 8.80
N VAL A 150 4.25 6.56 7.62
CA VAL A 150 3.49 6.98 6.43
C VAL A 150 3.68 5.93 5.36
N LEU A 151 2.57 5.30 4.96
CA LEU A 151 2.54 4.21 3.99
C LEU A 151 1.76 4.67 2.76
N ILE A 152 2.35 4.54 1.58
CA ILE A 152 1.75 5.02 0.34
C ILE A 152 1.19 3.84 -0.44
N ALA A 153 -0.15 3.77 -0.53
CA ALA A 153 -0.91 2.76 -1.25
C ALA A 153 -1.83 3.42 -2.30
N ALA A 154 -1.30 4.42 -3.02
CA ALA A 154 -2.05 5.28 -3.94
C ALA A 154 -2.29 4.67 -5.32
N GLY A 155 -2.14 3.36 -5.46
CA GLY A 155 -2.29 2.59 -6.68
C GLY A 155 -0.95 2.18 -7.29
N THR A 156 -1.03 1.21 -8.19
CA THR A 156 0.12 0.67 -8.92
C THR A 156 0.11 1.12 -10.38
N GLN A 157 1.26 1.10 -10.98
CA GLN A 157 1.42 1.28 -12.43
C GLN A 157 1.96 -0.02 -13.04
N PRO A 158 1.58 -0.37 -14.27
CA PRO A 158 2.23 -1.46 -14.98
C PRO A 158 3.74 -1.22 -15.03
N ASN A 159 4.53 -2.24 -14.71
CA ASN A 159 5.98 -2.13 -14.78
C ASN A 159 6.47 -2.19 -16.22
N THR A 160 6.58 -1.03 -16.85
CA THR A 160 7.06 -0.85 -18.23
C THR A 160 8.49 -0.31 -18.30
N VAL A 161 9.26 -0.48 -17.22
CA VAL A 161 10.67 0.01 -17.14
C VAL A 161 11.50 -0.59 -18.27
N LEU A 162 11.29 -1.85 -18.62
CA LEU A 162 11.98 -2.54 -19.72
C LEU A 162 11.93 -1.76 -21.05
N ALA A 163 10.83 -1.03 -21.34
CA ALA A 163 10.73 -0.21 -22.56
C ALA A 163 11.66 1.00 -22.58
N ARG A 164 12.28 1.32 -21.44
CA ARG A 164 13.17 2.47 -21.27
C ARG A 164 14.63 2.06 -21.11
N GLU A 165 14.90 0.77 -21.10
CA GLU A 165 16.27 0.26 -20.99
C GLU A 165 17.00 0.41 -22.32
N GLU A 166 18.30 0.70 -22.22
CA GLU A 166 19.16 0.89 -23.38
C GLU A 166 19.24 -0.40 -24.21
N GLY A 167 19.08 -0.28 -25.54
CA GLY A 167 19.10 -1.43 -26.46
C GLY A 167 17.78 -2.20 -26.56
N VAL A 168 16.72 -1.80 -25.83
CA VAL A 168 15.40 -2.40 -25.92
C VAL A 168 14.46 -1.47 -26.69
N SER A 169 13.88 -2.00 -27.79
CA SER A 169 12.91 -1.27 -28.62
C SER A 169 11.51 -1.84 -28.44
N LEU A 170 10.87 -1.50 -27.31
CA LEU A 170 9.48 -1.86 -27.03
C LEU A 170 8.61 -0.62 -27.01
N ALA A 171 7.58 -0.59 -27.85
CA ALA A 171 6.63 0.53 -27.91
C ALA A 171 5.67 0.51 -26.70
N LEU A 172 5.17 1.71 -26.35
CA LEU A 172 4.16 1.88 -25.30
C LEU A 172 2.85 2.41 -25.89
N ASP A 173 1.71 1.94 -25.36
CA ASP A 173 0.37 2.51 -25.51
C ASP A 173 -0.07 3.11 -24.16
N GLY A 174 0.23 4.40 -23.99
CA GLY A 174 0.05 5.10 -22.72
C GLY A 174 0.96 4.55 -21.64
N LYS A 175 0.38 4.00 -20.56
CA LYS A 175 1.13 3.41 -19.45
C LYS A 175 1.43 1.91 -19.61
N TYR A 176 0.91 1.28 -20.67
CA TYR A 176 1.08 -0.14 -20.95
C TYR A 176 2.07 -0.34 -22.09
N PHE A 177 2.58 -1.56 -22.22
CA PHE A 177 3.23 -1.96 -23.45
C PHE A 177 2.24 -1.97 -24.62
N GLN A 178 2.71 -1.64 -25.82
CA GLN A 178 1.95 -1.74 -27.05
C GLN A 178 1.82 -3.22 -27.46
N ALA A 179 0.58 -3.72 -27.53
CA ALA A 179 0.34 -5.05 -28.08
C ALA A 179 0.48 -5.06 -29.60
N CYS A 180 0.84 -6.21 -30.17
CA CYS A 180 0.88 -6.46 -31.61
C CYS A 180 0.14 -7.73 -31.99
N ASP A 181 -0.18 -7.86 -33.29
CA ASP A 181 -0.65 -9.10 -33.88
C ASP A 181 0.52 -10.04 -34.26
N GLU A 182 0.20 -11.18 -34.88
CA GLU A 182 1.17 -12.19 -35.31
C GLU A 182 2.14 -11.69 -36.40
N ASN A 183 1.78 -10.61 -37.10
CA ASN A 183 2.63 -9.96 -38.09
C ASN A 183 3.52 -8.86 -37.48
N GLY A 184 3.34 -8.58 -36.18
CA GLY A 184 4.05 -7.49 -35.47
C GLY A 184 3.39 -6.12 -35.68
N VAL A 185 2.16 -6.06 -36.21
CA VAL A 185 1.42 -4.82 -36.40
C VAL A 185 0.77 -4.40 -35.07
N PRO A 186 0.89 -3.12 -34.66
CA PRO A 186 0.28 -2.64 -33.42
C PRO A 186 -1.24 -2.84 -33.40
N VAL A 187 -1.75 -3.38 -32.29
CA VAL A 187 -3.18 -3.57 -32.03
C VAL A 187 -3.57 -2.95 -30.70
N LYS A 188 -4.88 -2.68 -30.51
CA LYS A 188 -5.40 -2.12 -29.27
C LYS A 188 -6.28 -3.13 -28.54
N PRO A 189 -5.76 -3.80 -27.49
CA PRO A 189 -6.55 -4.72 -26.68
C PRO A 189 -7.74 -4.02 -26.01
N GLU A 190 -8.83 -4.76 -25.79
CA GLU A 190 -9.91 -4.29 -24.93
C GLU A 190 -9.35 -3.98 -23.53
N ARG A 191 -9.70 -2.81 -23.00
CA ARG A 191 -9.24 -2.40 -21.66
C ARG A 191 -10.24 -2.81 -20.59
N HIS A 192 -9.71 -3.23 -19.44
CA HIS A 192 -10.52 -3.58 -18.24
C HIS A 192 -11.52 -4.74 -18.44
N SER A 193 -11.28 -5.59 -19.42
CA SER A 193 -12.09 -6.78 -19.69
C SER A 193 -11.35 -8.03 -19.21
N ALA A 194 -11.88 -8.74 -18.21
CA ALA A 194 -11.31 -10.02 -17.77
C ALA A 194 -11.51 -11.16 -18.79
N LYS A 195 -12.37 -10.95 -19.78
CA LYS A 195 -12.64 -11.89 -20.88
C LYS A 195 -12.75 -11.10 -22.19
N PRO A 196 -11.62 -10.59 -22.72
CA PRO A 196 -11.64 -9.90 -24.01
C PRO A 196 -12.08 -10.87 -25.12
N LYS A 197 -12.73 -10.33 -26.15
CA LYS A 197 -13.13 -11.12 -27.32
C LYS A 197 -11.92 -11.65 -28.07
N ASP A 198 -10.94 -10.76 -28.26
CA ASP A 198 -9.68 -11.07 -28.92
C ASP A 198 -8.54 -11.00 -27.88
N VAL A 199 -7.86 -12.12 -27.71
CA VAL A 199 -6.73 -12.21 -26.79
C VAL A 199 -5.48 -11.73 -27.51
N GLN A 200 -5.01 -10.53 -27.17
CA GLN A 200 -3.89 -9.87 -27.86
C GLN A 200 -2.70 -9.73 -26.89
N VAL A 201 -2.06 -10.84 -26.60
CA VAL A 201 -0.98 -10.95 -25.62
C VAL A 201 0.43 -10.81 -26.19
N LEU A 202 0.56 -10.61 -27.50
CA LEU A 202 1.86 -10.45 -28.13
C LEU A 202 2.37 -9.04 -27.92
N LEU A 203 3.61 -8.93 -27.47
CA LEU A 203 4.29 -7.67 -27.19
C LEU A 203 5.23 -7.26 -28.35
N HIS A 204 5.98 -8.24 -28.89
CA HIS A 204 6.98 -7.98 -29.91
C HIS A 204 7.28 -9.25 -30.71
N ARG A 205 7.44 -9.10 -32.02
CA ARG A 205 7.95 -10.13 -32.91
C ARG A 205 9.41 -9.88 -33.21
N ARG A 206 10.27 -10.83 -32.91
CA ARG A 206 11.70 -10.75 -33.17
C ARG A 206 12.02 -11.09 -34.65
N PRO A 207 13.15 -10.59 -35.17
CA PRO A 207 13.58 -10.93 -36.55
C PRO A 207 13.75 -12.41 -36.79
N ASP A 208 14.05 -13.20 -35.77
CA ASP A 208 14.21 -14.66 -35.83
C ASP A 208 12.88 -15.42 -35.75
N GLY A 209 11.74 -14.72 -35.82
CA GLY A 209 10.40 -15.28 -35.79
C GLY A 209 9.84 -15.62 -34.41
N ARG A 210 10.62 -15.45 -33.35
CA ARG A 210 10.14 -15.63 -31.98
C ARG A 210 9.30 -14.43 -31.52
N PHE A 211 8.41 -14.69 -30.56
CA PHE A 211 7.57 -13.64 -29.94
C PHE A 211 7.93 -13.43 -28.49
N MET A 212 7.69 -12.22 -28.02
CA MET A 212 7.57 -11.88 -26.62
C MET A 212 6.08 -11.69 -26.30
N SER A 213 5.64 -12.21 -25.18
CA SER A 213 4.25 -12.08 -24.70
C SER A 213 4.21 -11.40 -23.34
N PHE A 214 3.09 -10.78 -23.00
CA PHE A 214 2.88 -10.14 -21.72
C PHE A 214 1.49 -10.47 -21.16
N PHE A 215 1.43 -10.65 -19.85
CA PHE A 215 0.26 -11.15 -19.12
C PHE A 215 0.06 -10.41 -17.80
N GLY A 216 -1.05 -10.68 -17.14
CA GLY A 216 -1.34 -10.16 -15.81
C GLY A 216 -1.53 -8.64 -15.79
N ASP A 217 -1.09 -8.00 -14.73
CA ASP A 217 -1.23 -6.56 -14.54
C ASP A 217 -0.43 -5.70 -15.54
N LEU A 218 0.47 -6.28 -16.27
CA LEU A 218 1.17 -5.60 -17.37
C LEU A 218 0.27 -5.41 -18.60
N HIS A 219 -0.80 -6.22 -18.73
CA HIS A 219 -1.70 -6.20 -19.86
C HIS A 219 -2.92 -5.31 -19.63
N PRO A 220 -3.28 -4.42 -20.57
CA PRO A 220 -4.37 -3.45 -20.36
C PRO A 220 -5.76 -4.07 -20.16
N SER A 221 -6.00 -5.29 -20.65
CA SER A 221 -7.27 -6.00 -20.43
C SER A 221 -7.37 -6.52 -18.99
N TYR A 222 -6.28 -7.01 -18.41
CA TYR A 222 -6.28 -7.77 -17.16
C TYR A 222 -5.81 -6.98 -15.95
N PHE A 223 -5.45 -5.72 -16.14
CA PHE A 223 -5.02 -4.82 -15.07
C PHE A 223 -6.14 -4.55 -14.05
N GLY A 224 -5.79 -4.49 -12.78
CA GLY A 224 -6.63 -3.90 -11.73
C GLY A 224 -6.93 -4.80 -10.53
N ASN A 225 -6.89 -6.12 -10.67
CA ASN A 225 -6.94 -7.04 -9.53
C ASN A 225 -6.36 -8.42 -9.88
N VAL A 226 -6.04 -9.21 -8.85
CA VAL A 226 -5.41 -10.51 -8.99
C VAL A 226 -6.24 -11.50 -9.81
N VAL A 227 -7.56 -11.49 -9.68
CA VAL A 227 -8.46 -12.41 -10.40
C VAL A 227 -8.40 -12.13 -11.90
N LYS A 228 -8.40 -10.85 -12.31
CA LYS A 228 -8.21 -10.48 -13.72
C LYS A 228 -6.82 -10.87 -14.21
N ALA A 229 -5.77 -10.60 -13.42
CA ALA A 229 -4.40 -10.96 -13.77
C ALA A 229 -4.26 -12.48 -13.99
N MET A 230 -4.82 -13.30 -13.10
CA MET A 230 -4.88 -14.76 -13.26
C MET A 230 -5.69 -15.19 -14.48
N GLY A 231 -6.74 -14.46 -14.84
CA GLY A 231 -7.56 -14.71 -16.02
C GLY A 231 -6.78 -14.65 -17.33
N SER A 232 -5.64 -13.94 -17.35
CA SER A 232 -4.76 -13.87 -18.52
C SER A 232 -3.95 -15.16 -18.79
N ALA A 233 -3.94 -16.09 -17.84
CA ALA A 233 -3.22 -17.37 -17.96
C ALA A 233 -4.05 -18.48 -18.63
N LYS A 234 -5.30 -18.20 -19.00
CA LYS A 234 -6.17 -19.10 -19.76
C LYS A 234 -6.02 -18.86 -21.23
#